data_65efaa7d0bb04213140710df83ae3026
#
_entry.id   65efaa7d0bb04213140710df83ae3026
#
_cell.length_a   1.000
_cell.length_b   1.000
_cell.length_c   1.000
_cell.angle_alpha   90.00
_cell.angle_beta   90.00
_cell.angle_gamma   90.00
#
_symmetry.space_group_name_H-M   'P 1'
#
loop_
_entity.id
_entity.type
_entity.pdbx_description
1 polymer ?
#
loop_
_entity_poly.entity_id
_entity_poly.type
_entity_poly.pdbx_seq_one_letter_code
_entity_poly.pdbx_strand_id
1 'polypeptide(L)' 'MKISEVIKKLQEIQKEHGDVEVLAVENTWGEGDWVSLEDSGVSFDRYNEGKNIVYIGW' A
#
# COMPACT_ATOMS: atom_id res chain seq x y z
N MET A 1 -6.71 8.62 1.04
CA MET A 1 -6.75 8.60 -0.45
C MET A 1 -8.14 8.20 -0.94
N LYS A 2 -8.56 8.77 -2.04
CA LYS A 2 -9.81 8.35 -2.71
C LYS A 2 -9.54 7.10 -3.53
N ILE A 3 -10.61 6.40 -3.92
CA ILE A 3 -10.51 5.19 -4.73
C ILE A 3 -9.67 5.41 -5.99
N SER A 4 -9.94 6.50 -6.71
CA SER A 4 -9.22 6.82 -7.95
C SER A 4 -7.72 6.99 -7.73
N GLU A 5 -7.34 7.55 -6.59
CA GLU A 5 -5.94 7.74 -6.24
C GLU A 5 -5.25 6.41 -5.93
N VAL A 6 -5.94 5.54 -5.21
CA VAL A 6 -5.42 4.20 -4.88
C VAL A 6 -5.24 3.38 -6.16
N ILE A 7 -6.23 3.40 -7.04
CA ILE A 7 -6.17 2.68 -8.32
C ILE A 7 -4.97 3.17 -9.14
N LYS A 8 -4.83 4.48 -9.26
CA LYS A 8 -3.72 5.08 -10.03
C LYS A 8 -2.37 4.66 -9.46
N LYS A 9 -2.22 4.72 -8.14
CA LYS A 9 -0.97 4.35 -7.48
C LYS A 9 -0.63 2.89 -7.72
N LEU A 10 -1.60 2.01 -7.58
CA LEU A 10 -1.41 0.58 -7.81
C LEU A 10 -1.09 0.27 -9.28
N GLN A 11 -1.74 0.97 -10.21
CA GLN A 11 -1.45 0.80 -11.63
C GLN A 11 -0.03 1.22 -11.99
N GLU A 12 0.46 2.29 -11.40
CA GLU A 12 1.83 2.75 -11.60
C GLU A 12 2.83 1.71 -11.12
N ILE A 13 2.59 1.14 -9.95
CA ILE A 13 3.43 0.08 -9.40
C ILE A 13 3.37 -1.17 -10.28
N GLN A 14 2.19 -1.56 -10.71
CA GLN A 14 2.00 -2.72 -11.58
C GLN A 14 2.75 -2.55 -12.90
N LYS A 15 2.71 -1.36 -13.46
CA LYS A 15 3.41 -1.04 -14.70
C LYS A 15 4.93 -1.16 -14.54
N GLU A 16 5.45 -0.75 -13.40
CA GLU A 16 6.88 -0.74 -13.12
C GLU A 16 7.42 -2.11 -12.67
N HIS A 17 6.68 -2.80 -11.84
CA HIS A 17 7.14 -4.00 -11.16
C HIS A 17 6.38 -5.27 -11.52
N GLY A 18 5.30 -5.15 -12.29
CA GLY A 18 4.46 -6.28 -12.66
C GLY A 18 3.33 -6.50 -11.65
N ASP A 19 2.64 -7.60 -11.79
CA ASP A 19 1.48 -7.93 -10.97
C ASP A 19 1.93 -8.61 -9.67
N VAL A 20 2.47 -7.79 -8.78
CA VAL A 20 3.06 -8.26 -7.53
C VAL A 20 2.01 -8.43 -6.42
N GLU A 21 2.37 -9.13 -5.39
CA GLU A 21 1.51 -9.38 -4.23
C GLU A 21 1.24 -8.08 -3.47
N VAL A 22 0.02 -7.95 -2.94
CA VAL A 22 -0.37 -6.82 -2.09
C VAL A 22 -0.68 -7.36 -0.69
N LEU A 23 -0.05 -6.77 0.31
CA LEU A 23 -0.28 -7.10 1.70
C LEU A 23 -0.85 -5.90 2.44
N ALA A 24 -1.83 -6.16 3.29
CA ALA A 24 -2.35 -5.15 4.20
C ALA A 24 -1.46 -5.10 5.44
N VAL A 25 -1.02 -3.91 5.79
CA VAL A 25 -0.27 -3.71 7.02
C VAL A 25 -1.26 -3.66 8.17
N GLU A 26 -1.11 -4.56 9.12
CA GLU A 26 -1.97 -4.60 10.29
C GLU A 26 -1.62 -3.43 11.22
N ASN A 27 -2.64 -2.63 11.53
CA ASN A 27 -2.49 -1.52 12.45
C ASN A 27 -3.09 -1.90 13.79
N THR A 28 -2.24 -2.07 14.79
CA THR A 28 -2.67 -2.40 16.15
C THR A 28 -2.99 -1.17 17.00
N TRP A 29 -2.76 0.02 16.44
CA TRP A 29 -3.06 1.29 17.11
C TRP A 29 -4.53 1.64 16.90
N GLY A 30 -5.20 2.08 17.93
CA GLY A 30 -6.56 2.58 17.82
C GLY A 30 -7.53 1.52 17.33
N GLU A 31 -7.67 0.44 18.06
CA GLU A 31 -8.68 -0.59 17.76
C GLU A 31 -10.04 0.05 17.54
N GLY A 32 -10.63 -0.22 16.39
CA GLY A 32 -11.92 0.34 16.01
C GLY A 32 -11.85 1.72 15.39
N ASP A 33 -10.69 2.35 15.35
CA ASP A 33 -10.53 3.64 14.70
C ASP A 33 -10.22 3.47 13.21
N TRP A 34 -10.86 4.30 12.41
CA TRP A 34 -10.67 4.29 10.96
C TRP A 34 -9.98 5.58 10.56
N VAL A 35 -8.90 5.44 9.82
CA VAL A 35 -8.13 6.60 9.36
C VAL A 35 -8.03 6.58 7.84
N SER A 36 -7.86 7.75 7.24
CA SER A 36 -7.66 7.86 5.81
C SER A 36 -6.32 7.26 5.43
N LEU A 37 -6.31 6.52 4.32
CA LEU A 37 -5.07 6.02 3.74
C LEU A 37 -4.29 7.19 3.15
N GLU A 38 -3.06 7.37 3.59
CA GLU A 38 -2.16 8.38 3.06
C GLU A 38 -1.40 7.85 1.85
N ASP A 39 -0.84 8.76 1.06
CA ASP A 39 -0.04 8.38 -0.11
C ASP A 39 1.10 7.42 0.26
N SER A 40 1.77 7.67 1.35
CA SER A 40 2.83 6.81 1.87
C SER A 40 2.33 5.44 2.36
N GLY A 41 1.01 5.31 2.54
CA GLY A 41 0.39 4.05 2.94
C GLY A 41 0.26 3.03 1.82
N VAL A 42 0.58 3.42 0.58
CA VAL A 42 0.65 2.50 -0.57
C VAL A 42 2.10 2.53 -1.04
N SER A 43 2.86 1.53 -0.68
CA SER A 43 4.31 1.53 -0.90
C SER A 43 4.78 0.21 -1.48
N PHE A 44 5.64 0.29 -2.49
CA PHE A 44 6.34 -0.87 -3.00
C PHE A 44 7.60 -1.09 -2.17
N ASP A 45 7.78 -2.32 -1.69
CA ASP A 45 8.95 -2.73 -0.90
C ASP A 45 9.24 -1.75 0.26
N ARG A 46 8.19 -1.48 1.04
CA ARG A 46 8.23 -0.50 2.15
C ARG A 46 9.40 -0.70 3.10
N TYR A 47 9.75 -1.94 3.38
CA TYR A 47 10.78 -2.27 4.37
C TYR A 47 12.15 -2.53 3.72
N ASN A 48 12.26 -2.25 2.44
CA ASN A 48 13.52 -2.37 1.70
C ASN A 48 14.19 -3.75 1.87
N GLU A 49 13.36 -4.80 1.78
CA GLU A 49 13.81 -6.17 1.95
C GLU A 49 14.08 -6.90 0.62
N GLY A 50 13.92 -6.21 -0.49
CA GLY A 50 14.09 -6.81 -1.81
C GLY A 50 12.98 -7.79 -2.19
N LYS A 51 11.85 -7.71 -1.53
CA LYS A 51 10.67 -8.52 -1.85
C LYS A 51 9.77 -7.73 -2.78
N ASN A 52 9.25 -8.38 -3.81
CA ASN A 52 8.34 -7.74 -4.76
C ASN A 52 6.93 -7.74 -4.16
N ILE A 53 6.71 -6.86 -3.19
CA ILE A 53 5.45 -6.78 -2.44
C ILE A 53 5.04 -5.33 -2.28
N VAL A 54 3.75 -5.07 -2.49
CA VAL A 54 3.14 -3.77 -2.19
C VAL A 54 2.48 -3.87 -0.82
N TYR A 55 2.73 -2.88 0.02
CA TYR A 55 2.09 -2.77 1.33
C TYR A 55 1.04 -1.68 1.30
N ILE A 56 -0.14 -1.96 1.86
CA ILE A 56 -1.21 -0.99 2.03
C ILE A 56 -1.48 -0.83 3.52
N GLY A 57 -1.58 0.42 3.96
CA GLY A 57 -1.82 0.76 5.34
C GLY A 57 -0.65 1.54 5.93
N TRP A 58 -0.56 1.53 7.25
CA TRP A 58 0.46 2.30 7.98
C TRP A 58 1.88 1.88 7.71
#